data_e63917c5de550b91f11c49759290c602
#
_entry.id   e63917c5de550b91f11c49759290c602
#
_cell.length_a   1.000
_cell.length_b   1.000
_cell.length_c   1.000
_cell.angle_alpha   90.00
_cell.angle_beta   90.00
_cell.angle_gamma   90.00
#
_symmetry.space_group_name_H-M   'P 1'
#
loop_
_entity.id
_entity.type
_entity.pdbx_description
1 polymer ?
#
loop_
_entity_poly.entity_id
_entity_poly.type
_entity_poly.pdbx_seq_one_letter_code
_entity_poly.pdbx_strand_id
1 'polypeptide(L)'
;MVSHKKIKEVLQSWGLENEKLTDVVYAETGNVSESACYVGDNYIIKFSPNLGNVEKHISLSQAIESVGLSAATPIKTVEGKFVVASEELYFYVTKRLEGKQLMASTMYFEDYMPKARFIGEIVGQLSVALSKVDVITNQANIFKSAKEWAIPALSGKMDLPKSFVEMYEKEFGEIYESLPQQIIHRDPNPGNIILCGDNWGVLDFDLSERNIRIFDPCYAATAILSESFEADNTDKLNQWIMIYKNILYGYDEVVKLSDNEWKAIPYVVITNQLISTAWFSEQEKYRELYETNKKMTEWMLHNFDDMLFE
;
A
#
# COMPACT_ATOMS: atom_id res chain seq x y z
N MET A 1 -15.10 7.77 -16.96
CA MET A 1 -15.51 8.40 -15.68
C MET A 1 -17.02 8.32 -15.56
N VAL A 2 -17.56 7.87 -14.43
CA VAL A 2 -19.01 7.80 -14.18
C VAL A 2 -19.53 9.21 -13.89
N SER A 3 -20.64 9.61 -14.52
CA SER A 3 -21.19 10.96 -14.33
C SER A 3 -21.84 11.13 -12.95
N HIS A 4 -21.80 12.33 -12.37
CA HIS A 4 -22.50 12.65 -11.11
C HIS A 4 -24.02 12.35 -11.21
N LYS A 5 -24.62 12.49 -12.38
CA LYS A 5 -26.04 12.11 -12.60
C LYS A 5 -26.25 10.62 -12.33
N LYS A 6 -25.38 9.77 -12.90
CA LYS A 6 -25.46 8.32 -12.71
C LYS A 6 -25.19 7.94 -11.24
N ILE A 7 -24.22 8.58 -10.60
CA ILE A 7 -23.92 8.37 -9.17
C ILE A 7 -25.14 8.70 -8.33
N LYS A 8 -25.86 9.80 -8.57
CA LYS A 8 -27.08 10.15 -7.83
C LYS A 8 -28.21 9.15 -8.03
N GLU A 9 -28.37 8.60 -9.24
CA GLU A 9 -29.35 7.55 -9.49
C GLU A 9 -29.05 6.30 -8.65
N VAL A 10 -27.81 5.89 -8.56
CA VAL A 10 -27.39 4.73 -7.75
C VAL A 10 -27.52 5.00 -6.25
N LEU A 11 -27.21 6.21 -5.79
CA LEU A 11 -27.30 6.63 -4.38
C LEU A 11 -28.73 6.59 -3.80
N GLN A 12 -29.78 6.54 -4.65
CA GLN A 12 -31.16 6.29 -4.20
C GLN A 12 -31.27 4.99 -3.39
N SER A 13 -30.45 3.99 -3.74
CA SER A 13 -30.41 2.73 -3.00
C SER A 13 -29.97 2.88 -1.54
N TRP A 14 -29.30 3.96 -1.19
CA TRP A 14 -28.89 4.30 0.19
C TRP A 14 -29.69 5.47 0.78
N GLY A 15 -30.60 6.10 0.02
CA GLY A 15 -31.30 7.32 0.42
C GLY A 15 -30.40 8.55 0.49
N LEU A 16 -29.31 8.57 -0.31
CA LEU A 16 -28.28 9.60 -0.31
C LEU A 16 -28.26 10.42 -1.63
N GLU A 17 -29.27 10.31 -2.47
CA GLU A 17 -29.35 10.98 -3.77
C GLU A 17 -29.37 12.51 -3.70
N ASN A 18 -29.76 13.07 -2.56
CA ASN A 18 -29.82 14.52 -2.33
C ASN A 18 -28.52 15.10 -1.79
N GLU A 19 -27.56 14.23 -1.41
CA GLU A 19 -26.27 14.68 -0.91
C GLU A 19 -25.45 15.37 -2.01
N LYS A 20 -24.59 16.31 -1.58
CA LYS A 20 -23.65 16.99 -2.46
C LYS A 20 -22.57 16.00 -2.91
N LEU A 21 -22.31 15.93 -4.21
CA LEU A 21 -21.19 15.16 -4.76
C LEU A 21 -19.98 16.08 -4.97
N THR A 22 -18.80 15.57 -4.58
CA THR A 22 -17.52 16.24 -4.81
C THR A 22 -16.49 15.20 -5.23
N ASP A 23 -15.71 15.51 -6.27
CA ASP A 23 -14.69 14.60 -6.75
C ASP A 23 -13.62 14.35 -5.69
N VAL A 24 -13.15 13.10 -5.61
CA VAL A 24 -11.97 12.74 -4.82
C VAL A 24 -10.74 13.11 -5.64
N VAL A 25 -9.92 14.01 -5.10
CA VAL A 25 -8.67 14.45 -5.72
C VAL A 25 -7.51 13.90 -4.89
N TYR A 26 -6.59 13.18 -5.54
CA TYR A 26 -5.39 12.67 -4.89
C TYR A 26 -4.44 13.82 -4.58
N ALA A 27 -4.07 13.99 -3.30
CA ALA A 27 -3.27 15.11 -2.85
C ALA A 27 -1.88 15.17 -3.49
N GLU A 28 -1.30 14.01 -3.78
CA GLU A 28 0.06 13.88 -4.33
C GLU A 28 0.14 14.25 -5.82
N THR A 29 -0.88 13.89 -6.59
CA THR A 29 -0.86 14.06 -8.06
C THR A 29 -1.78 15.14 -8.57
N GLY A 30 -2.74 15.59 -7.75
CA GLY A 30 -3.84 16.48 -8.18
C GLY A 30 -4.84 15.81 -9.14
N ASN A 31 -4.71 14.52 -9.40
CA ASN A 31 -5.60 13.80 -10.28
C ASN A 31 -6.94 13.49 -9.60
N VAL A 32 -8.01 13.54 -10.39
CA VAL A 32 -9.36 13.12 -9.94
C VAL A 32 -9.45 11.60 -9.98
N SER A 33 -10.00 11.01 -8.91
CA SER A 33 -10.28 9.58 -8.86
C SER A 33 -11.29 9.18 -9.93
N GLU A 34 -10.97 8.11 -10.66
CA GLU A 34 -11.89 7.55 -11.68
C GLU A 34 -12.90 6.56 -11.09
N SER A 35 -12.74 6.17 -9.80
CA SER A 35 -13.49 5.09 -9.15
C SER A 35 -14.14 5.49 -7.81
N ALA A 36 -14.04 6.77 -7.40
CA ALA A 36 -14.60 7.25 -6.14
C ALA A 36 -15.12 8.69 -6.23
N CYS A 37 -16.11 9.01 -5.38
CA CYS A 37 -16.66 10.35 -5.22
C CYS A 37 -17.08 10.57 -3.76
N TYR A 38 -16.84 11.76 -3.20
CA TYR A 38 -17.37 12.13 -1.89
C TYR A 38 -18.88 12.35 -1.98
N VAL A 39 -19.62 11.89 -0.96
CA VAL A 39 -21.08 12.00 -0.83
C VAL A 39 -21.39 12.72 0.49
N GLY A 40 -21.74 14.00 0.40
CA GLY A 40 -21.80 14.87 1.57
C GLY A 40 -20.43 14.95 2.27
N ASP A 41 -20.48 15.15 3.58
CA ASP A 41 -19.28 15.23 4.42
C ASP A 41 -18.87 13.87 5.01
N ASN A 42 -19.81 12.88 5.03
CA ASN A 42 -19.69 11.68 5.84
C ASN A 42 -19.44 10.39 5.05
N TYR A 43 -19.58 10.41 3.72
CA TYR A 43 -19.54 9.19 2.92
C TYR A 43 -18.65 9.32 1.68
N ILE A 44 -18.26 8.15 1.17
CA ILE A 44 -17.57 8.00 -0.12
C ILE A 44 -18.30 6.88 -0.87
N ILE A 45 -18.74 7.14 -2.11
CA ILE A 45 -19.15 6.10 -3.03
C ILE A 45 -17.95 5.66 -3.85
N LYS A 46 -17.72 4.36 -3.88
CA LYS A 46 -16.71 3.71 -4.73
C LYS A 46 -17.40 2.78 -5.73
N PHE A 47 -16.72 2.52 -6.86
CA PHE A 47 -17.24 1.61 -7.88
C PHE A 47 -16.12 0.90 -8.63
N SER A 48 -16.38 -0.34 -9.02
CA SER A 48 -15.44 -1.22 -9.72
C SER A 48 -16.18 -2.11 -10.71
N PRO A 49 -15.57 -2.49 -11.83
CA PRO A 49 -16.12 -3.53 -12.72
C PRO A 49 -15.93 -4.95 -12.14
N ASN A 50 -15.16 -5.11 -11.07
CA ASN A 50 -14.84 -6.40 -10.47
C ASN A 50 -15.57 -6.60 -9.14
N LEU A 51 -16.63 -7.42 -9.14
CA LEU A 51 -17.39 -7.74 -7.93
C LEU A 51 -16.53 -8.40 -6.85
N GLY A 52 -15.63 -9.30 -7.23
CA GLY A 52 -14.77 -10.00 -6.26
C GLY A 52 -13.85 -9.05 -5.48
N ASN A 53 -13.33 -7.99 -6.12
CA ASN A 53 -12.56 -6.96 -5.43
C ASN A 53 -13.44 -6.15 -4.46
N VAL A 54 -14.67 -5.82 -4.85
CA VAL A 54 -15.62 -5.11 -4.00
C VAL A 54 -15.98 -5.97 -2.77
N GLU A 55 -16.30 -7.24 -2.95
CA GLU A 55 -16.64 -8.17 -1.86
C GLU A 55 -15.44 -8.40 -0.93
N LYS A 56 -14.23 -8.52 -1.47
CA LYS A 56 -12.98 -8.60 -0.70
C LYS A 56 -12.79 -7.36 0.17
N HIS A 57 -12.90 -6.16 -0.42
CA HIS A 57 -12.79 -4.89 0.31
C HIS A 57 -13.81 -4.79 1.45
N ILE A 58 -15.08 -5.14 1.18
CA ILE A 58 -16.15 -5.14 2.19
C ILE A 58 -15.80 -6.10 3.32
N SER A 59 -15.41 -7.33 3.00
CA SER A 59 -15.11 -8.36 3.99
C SER A 59 -13.91 -7.98 4.86
N LEU A 60 -12.85 -7.46 4.26
CA LEU A 60 -11.64 -7.05 4.98
C LEU A 60 -11.89 -5.83 5.88
N SER A 61 -12.55 -4.79 5.38
CA SER A 61 -12.85 -3.60 6.19
C SER A 61 -13.74 -3.92 7.40
N GLN A 62 -14.74 -4.79 7.22
CA GLN A 62 -15.58 -5.26 8.33
C GLN A 62 -14.80 -6.11 9.34
N ALA A 63 -13.91 -6.98 8.86
CA ALA A 63 -13.09 -7.81 9.72
C ALA A 63 -12.11 -6.97 10.55
N ILE A 64 -11.47 -5.96 9.94
CA ILE A 64 -10.59 -5.02 10.62
C ILE A 64 -11.35 -4.22 11.69
N GLU A 65 -12.55 -3.73 11.39
CA GLU A 65 -13.38 -3.04 12.37
C GLU A 65 -13.80 -3.96 13.53
N SER A 66 -14.07 -5.23 13.25
CA SER A 66 -14.45 -6.23 14.28
C SER A 66 -13.33 -6.51 15.29
N VAL A 67 -12.08 -6.27 14.96
CA VAL A 67 -10.93 -6.42 15.87
C VAL A 67 -10.50 -5.09 16.51
N GLY A 68 -11.31 -4.04 16.34
CA GLY A 68 -11.15 -2.76 17.03
C GLY A 68 -10.31 -1.71 16.31
N LEU A 69 -9.95 -1.95 15.05
CA LEU A 69 -9.27 -0.95 14.22
C LEU A 69 -10.26 -0.24 13.30
N SER A 70 -10.07 1.06 13.11
CA SER A 70 -10.93 1.84 12.22
C SER A 70 -10.61 1.56 10.75
N ALA A 71 -11.65 1.27 9.97
CA ALA A 71 -11.57 1.10 8.53
C ALA A 71 -12.72 1.84 7.83
N ALA A 72 -12.56 2.15 6.55
CA ALA A 72 -13.63 2.74 5.75
C ALA A 72 -14.74 1.69 5.46
N THR A 73 -15.52 1.36 6.48
CA THR A 73 -16.48 0.26 6.46
C THR A 73 -17.69 0.60 5.61
N PRO A 74 -18.16 -0.33 4.76
CA PRO A 74 -19.33 -0.12 3.93
C PRO A 74 -20.63 -0.03 4.73
N ILE A 75 -21.54 0.83 4.28
CA ILE A 75 -22.89 0.95 4.81
C ILE A 75 -23.89 0.18 3.93
N LYS A 76 -24.95 -0.34 4.56
CA LYS A 76 -26.00 -1.05 3.85
C LYS A 76 -26.95 -0.10 3.13
N THR A 77 -27.45 -0.54 1.97
CA THR A 77 -28.60 0.07 1.29
C THR A 77 -29.86 -0.01 2.17
N VAL A 78 -30.91 0.70 1.79
CA VAL A 78 -32.24 0.62 2.43
C VAL A 78 -32.82 -0.80 2.37
N GLU A 79 -32.40 -1.62 1.40
CA GLU A 79 -32.78 -3.04 1.30
C GLU A 79 -31.83 -3.98 2.06
N GLY A 80 -30.82 -3.48 2.76
CA GLY A 80 -29.89 -4.28 3.56
C GLY A 80 -28.70 -4.87 2.80
N LYS A 81 -28.49 -4.52 1.53
CA LYS A 81 -27.34 -4.95 0.69
C LYS A 81 -26.16 -3.99 0.86
N PHE A 82 -24.93 -4.47 0.65
CA PHE A 82 -23.75 -3.60 0.61
C PHE A 82 -23.42 -3.11 -0.79
N VAL A 83 -23.84 -3.83 -1.84
CA VAL A 83 -23.44 -3.58 -3.22
C VAL A 83 -24.68 -3.37 -4.08
N VAL A 84 -24.59 -2.43 -5.00
CA VAL A 84 -25.58 -2.19 -6.06
C VAL A 84 -24.89 -2.36 -7.40
N ALA A 85 -25.39 -3.29 -8.22
CA ALA A 85 -24.94 -3.44 -9.60
C ALA A 85 -25.72 -2.48 -10.48
N SER A 86 -25.03 -1.73 -11.35
CA SER A 86 -25.63 -0.88 -12.35
C SER A 86 -24.75 -0.83 -13.60
N GLU A 87 -25.30 -1.24 -14.72
CA GLU A 87 -24.55 -1.48 -15.95
C GLU A 87 -23.44 -2.52 -15.72
N GLU A 88 -22.19 -2.20 -16.06
CA GLU A 88 -21.03 -3.10 -15.87
C GLU A 88 -20.24 -2.77 -14.60
N LEU A 89 -20.83 -2.00 -13.65
CA LEU A 89 -20.16 -1.55 -12.43
C LEU A 89 -20.91 -2.01 -11.18
N TYR A 90 -20.13 -2.24 -10.14
CA TYR A 90 -20.58 -2.54 -8.79
C TYR A 90 -20.25 -1.36 -7.88
N PHE A 91 -21.28 -0.79 -7.26
CA PHE A 91 -21.20 0.39 -6.40
C PHE A 91 -21.34 0.00 -4.95
N TYR A 92 -20.59 0.64 -4.08
CA TYR A 92 -20.73 0.55 -2.64
C TYR A 92 -20.40 1.89 -1.98
N VAL A 93 -21.00 2.14 -0.83
CA VAL A 93 -20.81 3.38 -0.07
C VAL A 93 -20.14 3.04 1.25
N THR A 94 -19.07 3.76 1.58
CA THR A 94 -18.35 3.61 2.86
C THR A 94 -18.52 4.87 3.70
N LYS A 95 -18.37 4.73 5.02
CA LYS A 95 -18.16 5.88 5.90
C LYS A 95 -16.82 6.54 5.57
N ARG A 96 -16.79 7.85 5.60
CA ARG A 96 -15.56 8.61 5.56
C ARG A 96 -14.91 8.57 6.94
N LEU A 97 -13.64 8.20 7.02
CA LEU A 97 -12.89 8.30 8.26
C LEU A 97 -12.58 9.77 8.57
N GLU A 98 -12.80 10.15 9.82
CA GLU A 98 -12.42 11.46 10.33
C GLU A 98 -10.89 11.54 10.50
N GLY A 99 -10.30 12.68 10.21
CA GLY A 99 -8.88 12.91 10.38
C GLY A 99 -8.18 13.40 9.11
N LYS A 100 -6.86 13.29 9.11
CA LYS A 100 -6.01 13.71 8.00
C LYS A 100 -5.15 12.54 7.52
N GLN A 101 -4.99 12.45 6.21
CA GLN A 101 -4.02 11.54 5.62
C GLN A 101 -2.61 11.88 6.09
N LEU A 102 -1.83 10.85 6.36
CA LEU A 102 -0.42 11.01 6.60
C LEU A 102 0.27 11.31 5.26
N MET A 103 1.12 12.33 5.23
CA MET A 103 1.83 12.75 4.01
C MET A 103 3.29 12.31 4.08
N ALA A 104 3.79 11.61 3.08
CA ALA A 104 5.18 11.16 3.01
C ALA A 104 6.17 12.34 3.12
N SER A 105 5.83 13.49 2.53
CA SER A 105 6.65 14.70 2.62
C SER A 105 6.90 15.18 4.06
N THR A 106 5.98 14.88 5.00
CA THR A 106 6.14 15.26 6.41
C THR A 106 7.11 14.37 7.17
N MET A 107 7.54 13.25 6.56
CA MET A 107 8.44 12.30 7.18
C MET A 107 9.90 12.75 7.26
N TYR A 108 10.27 13.82 6.55
CA TYR A 108 11.64 14.32 6.50
C TYR A 108 11.89 15.57 7.36
N PHE A 109 10.88 16.01 8.13
CA PHE A 109 11.02 17.11 9.07
C PHE A 109 11.48 16.62 10.45
N GLU A 110 11.73 17.58 11.37
CA GLU A 110 12.05 17.29 12.77
C GLU A 110 11.19 16.17 13.35
N ASP A 111 11.78 15.33 14.22
CA ASP A 111 11.13 14.16 14.82
C ASP A 111 10.75 13.03 13.84
N TYR A 112 11.44 12.93 12.71
CA TYR A 112 11.14 11.90 11.71
C TYR A 112 11.30 10.45 12.22
N MET A 113 12.25 10.18 13.13
CA MET A 113 12.46 8.83 13.66
C MET A 113 11.28 8.35 14.54
N PRO A 114 10.77 9.12 15.52
CA PRO A 114 9.55 8.75 16.23
C PRO A 114 8.34 8.59 15.32
N LYS A 115 8.17 9.46 14.32
CA LYS A 115 7.10 9.31 13.32
C LYS A 115 7.22 8.01 12.53
N ALA A 116 8.42 7.68 12.07
CA ALA A 116 8.69 6.43 11.35
C ALA A 116 8.38 5.20 12.22
N ARG A 117 8.80 5.22 13.50
CA ARG A 117 8.50 4.16 14.45
C ARG A 117 7.00 4.01 14.67
N PHE A 118 6.28 5.10 14.82
CA PHE A 118 4.81 5.10 14.93
C PHE A 118 4.12 4.52 13.69
N ILE A 119 4.59 4.81 12.46
CA ILE A 119 4.09 4.16 11.25
C ILE A 119 4.32 2.64 11.33
N GLY A 120 5.49 2.22 11.78
CA GLY A 120 5.80 0.81 11.98
C GLY A 120 4.84 0.13 12.96
N GLU A 121 4.52 0.79 14.08
CA GLU A 121 3.52 0.31 15.05
C GLU A 121 2.12 0.19 14.43
N ILE A 122 1.68 1.19 13.66
CA ILE A 122 0.40 1.14 12.93
C ILE A 122 0.34 -0.06 11.99
N VAL A 123 1.37 -0.23 11.15
CA VAL A 123 1.45 -1.35 10.20
C VAL A 123 1.55 -2.69 10.94
N GLY A 124 2.22 -2.72 12.09
CA GLY A 124 2.28 -3.89 12.97
C GLY A 124 0.90 -4.26 13.53
N GLN A 125 0.15 -3.29 14.06
CA GLN A 125 -1.21 -3.51 14.56
C GLN A 125 -2.16 -3.98 13.46
N LEU A 126 -2.04 -3.39 12.25
CA LEU A 126 -2.78 -3.82 11.08
C LEU A 126 -2.42 -5.27 10.70
N SER A 127 -1.15 -5.62 10.71
CA SER A 127 -0.66 -6.98 10.46
C SER A 127 -1.25 -8.00 11.45
N VAL A 128 -1.27 -7.67 12.76
CA VAL A 128 -1.91 -8.51 13.78
C VAL A 128 -3.41 -8.66 13.54
N ALA A 129 -4.09 -7.60 13.12
CA ALA A 129 -5.51 -7.65 12.79
C ALA A 129 -5.77 -8.55 11.57
N LEU A 130 -5.01 -8.34 10.48
CA LEU A 130 -5.13 -9.13 9.24
C LEU A 130 -4.78 -10.61 9.45
N SER A 131 -3.90 -10.96 10.40
CA SER A 131 -3.60 -12.36 10.72
C SER A 131 -4.77 -13.14 11.30
N LYS A 132 -5.78 -12.44 11.84
CA LYS A 132 -7.00 -13.02 12.44
C LYS A 132 -8.16 -13.12 11.46
N VAL A 133 -8.01 -12.59 10.26
CA VAL A 133 -9.07 -12.51 9.26
C VAL A 133 -9.06 -13.76 8.39
N ASP A 134 -10.24 -14.38 8.25
CA ASP A 134 -10.45 -15.51 7.34
C ASP A 134 -11.28 -15.05 6.13
N VAL A 135 -10.59 -14.44 5.18
CA VAL A 135 -11.16 -13.98 3.90
C VAL A 135 -10.40 -14.59 2.75
N ILE A 136 -11.10 -15.04 1.74
CA ILE A 136 -10.48 -15.58 0.53
C ILE A 136 -9.81 -14.44 -0.25
N THR A 137 -8.50 -14.57 -0.45
CA THR A 137 -7.69 -13.65 -1.23
C THR A 137 -6.78 -14.41 -2.20
N ASN A 138 -6.23 -13.70 -3.16
CA ASN A 138 -5.19 -14.27 -4.02
C ASN A 138 -3.95 -14.61 -3.18
N GLN A 139 -3.27 -15.70 -3.55
CA GLN A 139 -1.94 -16.04 -3.05
C GLN A 139 -0.90 -15.44 -3.99
N ALA A 140 0.03 -14.67 -3.46
CA ALA A 140 1.15 -14.10 -4.21
C ALA A 140 2.50 -14.59 -3.68
N ASN A 141 3.50 -14.53 -4.53
CA ASN A 141 4.89 -14.83 -4.22
C ASN A 141 5.77 -13.78 -4.87
N ILE A 142 6.21 -12.79 -4.06
CA ILE A 142 6.99 -11.65 -4.60
C ILE A 142 8.37 -12.07 -5.09
N PHE A 143 9.01 -13.06 -4.46
CA PHE A 143 10.28 -13.59 -4.92
C PHE A 143 10.15 -14.15 -6.34
N LYS A 144 9.12 -14.98 -6.57
CA LYS A 144 8.83 -15.54 -7.89
C LYS A 144 8.49 -14.43 -8.89
N SER A 145 7.68 -13.45 -8.50
CA SER A 145 7.33 -12.31 -9.37
C SER A 145 8.55 -11.50 -9.79
N ALA A 146 9.48 -11.26 -8.87
CA ALA A 146 10.72 -10.56 -9.21
C ALA A 146 11.61 -11.41 -10.12
N LYS A 147 11.84 -12.67 -9.77
CA LYS A 147 12.74 -13.57 -10.50
C LYS A 147 12.25 -13.87 -11.92
N GLU A 148 10.95 -14.16 -12.09
CA GLU A 148 10.39 -14.64 -13.37
C GLU A 148 9.91 -13.51 -14.27
N TRP A 149 9.65 -12.32 -13.71
CA TRP A 149 9.12 -11.19 -14.48
C TRP A 149 9.92 -9.91 -14.31
N ALA A 150 10.02 -9.34 -13.09
CA ALA A 150 10.57 -7.99 -12.95
C ALA A 150 12.05 -7.89 -13.35
N ILE A 151 12.91 -8.80 -12.88
CA ILE A 151 14.33 -8.83 -13.22
C ILE A 151 14.54 -9.02 -14.73
N PRO A 152 13.91 -9.99 -15.41
CA PRO A 152 13.96 -10.11 -16.87
C PRO A 152 13.44 -8.88 -17.62
N ALA A 153 12.34 -8.27 -17.17
CA ALA A 153 11.77 -7.07 -17.81
C ALA A 153 12.69 -5.84 -17.73
N LEU A 154 13.52 -5.77 -16.69
CA LEU A 154 14.49 -4.67 -16.47
C LEU A 154 15.85 -4.95 -17.10
N SER A 155 16.12 -6.18 -17.50
CA SER A 155 17.40 -6.55 -18.12
C SER A 155 17.65 -5.70 -19.38
N GLY A 156 18.81 -5.03 -19.43
CA GLY A 156 19.18 -4.13 -20.53
C GLY A 156 18.49 -2.76 -20.52
N LYS A 157 17.56 -2.50 -19.59
CA LYS A 157 16.90 -1.20 -19.42
C LYS A 157 17.50 -0.36 -18.29
N MET A 158 18.15 -1.01 -17.33
CA MET A 158 18.83 -0.37 -16.20
C MET A 158 20.10 -1.13 -15.82
N ASP A 159 20.93 -0.51 -14.97
CA ASP A 159 22.08 -1.19 -14.38
C ASP A 159 21.59 -2.14 -13.26
N LEU A 160 21.64 -3.43 -13.56
CA LEU A 160 21.27 -4.50 -12.63
C LEU A 160 22.48 -5.43 -12.48
N PRO A 161 23.29 -5.29 -11.41
CA PRO A 161 24.51 -6.05 -11.23
C PRO A 161 24.23 -7.57 -11.17
N LYS A 162 24.93 -8.35 -11.99
CA LYS A 162 24.77 -9.82 -12.00
C LYS A 162 25.06 -10.44 -10.62
N SER A 163 26.07 -9.91 -9.92
CA SER A 163 26.40 -10.34 -8.56
C SER A 163 25.24 -10.17 -7.59
N PHE A 164 24.49 -9.07 -7.71
CA PHE A 164 23.28 -8.85 -6.91
C PHE A 164 22.20 -9.88 -7.25
N VAL A 165 21.95 -10.12 -8.54
CA VAL A 165 20.92 -11.10 -8.97
C VAL A 165 21.26 -12.50 -8.46
N GLU A 166 22.53 -12.91 -8.57
CA GLU A 166 22.99 -14.22 -8.05
C GLU A 166 22.84 -14.32 -6.53
N MET A 167 23.22 -13.27 -5.79
CA MET A 167 23.04 -13.18 -4.34
C MET A 167 21.53 -13.21 -3.96
N TYR A 168 20.72 -12.41 -4.63
CA TYR A 168 19.27 -12.35 -4.43
C TYR A 168 18.61 -13.71 -4.64
N GLU A 169 18.90 -14.40 -5.74
CA GLU A 169 18.32 -15.72 -6.02
C GLU A 169 18.75 -16.78 -5.02
N LYS A 170 20.00 -16.72 -4.56
CA LYS A 170 20.52 -17.68 -3.60
C LYS A 170 20.02 -17.37 -2.19
N GLU A 171 20.35 -16.21 -1.64
CA GLU A 171 20.15 -15.92 -0.21
C GLU A 171 18.67 -15.66 0.10
N PHE A 172 17.99 -14.83 -0.70
CA PHE A 172 16.56 -14.60 -0.48
C PHE A 172 15.73 -15.82 -0.86
N GLY A 173 16.09 -16.54 -1.95
CA GLY A 173 15.42 -17.77 -2.34
C GLY A 173 15.48 -18.88 -1.29
N GLU A 174 16.63 -19.06 -0.62
CA GLU A 174 16.80 -20.06 0.45
C GLU A 174 15.91 -19.79 1.68
N ILE A 175 15.69 -18.53 2.03
CA ILE A 175 14.90 -18.16 3.23
C ILE A 175 13.43 -17.89 2.95
N TYR A 176 13.04 -17.60 1.70
CA TYR A 176 11.70 -17.12 1.36
C TYR A 176 10.58 -18.04 1.83
N GLU A 177 10.73 -19.36 1.62
CA GLU A 177 9.70 -20.35 1.98
C GLU A 177 9.54 -20.51 3.52
N SER A 178 10.51 -20.02 4.30
CA SER A 178 10.44 -20.02 5.76
C SER A 178 9.74 -18.79 6.34
N LEU A 179 9.46 -17.78 5.52
CA LEU A 179 8.88 -16.53 5.97
C LEU A 179 7.37 -16.69 6.26
N PRO A 180 6.88 -16.14 7.38
CA PRO A 180 5.47 -16.18 7.73
C PRO A 180 4.60 -15.51 6.68
N GLN A 181 3.53 -16.19 6.25
CA GLN A 181 2.59 -15.71 5.25
C GLN A 181 1.20 -15.54 5.85
N GLN A 182 0.56 -14.42 5.53
CA GLN A 182 -0.79 -14.08 5.97
C GLN A 182 -1.49 -13.18 4.95
N ILE A 183 -2.71 -12.76 5.23
CA ILE A 183 -3.32 -11.65 4.49
C ILE A 183 -2.55 -10.38 4.86
N ILE A 184 -2.15 -9.62 3.85
CA ILE A 184 -1.48 -8.32 3.97
C ILE A 184 -2.34 -7.23 3.31
N HIS A 185 -2.11 -5.98 3.70
CA HIS A 185 -2.77 -4.84 3.06
C HIS A 185 -2.26 -4.62 1.64
N ARG A 186 -0.96 -4.81 1.44
CA ARG A 186 -0.19 -4.66 0.22
C ARG A 186 0.06 -3.22 -0.26
N ASP A 187 -0.72 -2.25 0.21
CA ASP A 187 -0.55 -0.84 -0.12
C ASP A 187 -0.67 0.06 1.14
N PRO A 188 0.08 -0.19 2.22
CA PRO A 188 0.04 0.64 3.43
C PRO A 188 0.91 1.89 3.26
N ASN A 189 0.74 2.60 2.14
CA ASN A 189 1.39 3.89 1.94
C ASN A 189 0.82 4.93 2.92
N PRO A 190 1.55 6.03 3.21
CA PRO A 190 1.09 7.06 4.15
C PRO A 190 -0.30 7.62 3.81
N GLY A 191 -0.62 7.78 2.52
CA GLY A 191 -1.92 8.27 2.06
C GLY A 191 -3.11 7.35 2.43
N ASN A 192 -2.87 6.07 2.71
CA ASN A 192 -3.88 5.12 3.17
C ASN A 192 -4.02 5.07 4.70
N ILE A 193 -3.25 5.88 5.44
CA ILE A 193 -3.33 6.00 6.90
C ILE A 193 -3.99 7.35 7.25
N ILE A 194 -5.11 7.29 7.99
CA ILE A 194 -5.83 8.47 8.48
C ILE A 194 -5.53 8.64 9.97
N LEU A 195 -5.01 9.81 10.36
CA LEU A 195 -4.75 10.16 11.75
C LEU A 195 -5.83 11.09 12.28
N CYS A 196 -6.43 10.75 13.44
CA CYS A 196 -7.38 11.57 14.18
C CYS A 196 -6.99 11.64 15.66
N GLY A 197 -6.20 12.65 16.03
CA GLY A 197 -5.56 12.71 17.36
C GLY A 197 -4.64 11.50 17.57
N ASP A 198 -4.88 10.77 18.66
CA ASP A 198 -4.12 9.54 18.99
C ASP A 198 -4.69 8.28 18.29
N ASN A 199 -5.82 8.43 17.58
CA ASN A 199 -6.44 7.34 16.84
C ASN A 199 -5.99 7.36 15.38
N TRP A 200 -6.09 6.20 14.75
CA TRP A 200 -5.81 6.04 13.33
C TRP A 200 -6.77 5.05 12.68
N GLY A 201 -6.87 5.12 11.37
CA GLY A 201 -7.64 4.18 10.57
C GLY A 201 -6.97 3.93 9.23
N VAL A 202 -7.40 2.89 8.56
CA VAL A 202 -6.82 2.43 7.28
C VAL A 202 -7.85 2.49 6.17
N LEU A 203 -7.40 2.92 5.01
CA LEU A 203 -8.14 2.96 3.75
C LEU A 203 -7.67 1.85 2.82
N ASP A 204 -8.52 1.49 1.89
CA ASP A 204 -8.21 0.82 0.63
C ASP A 204 -7.58 -0.59 0.71
N PHE A 205 -8.43 -1.60 0.90
CA PHE A 205 -8.05 -3.02 0.89
C PHE A 205 -8.10 -3.67 -0.50
N ASP A 206 -8.20 -2.90 -1.59
CA ASP A 206 -8.43 -3.43 -2.93
C ASP A 206 -7.29 -4.34 -3.41
N LEU A 207 -6.05 -4.02 -3.03
CA LEU A 207 -4.86 -4.80 -3.37
C LEU A 207 -4.53 -5.93 -2.39
N SER A 208 -5.24 -6.06 -1.27
CA SER A 208 -4.96 -7.06 -0.24
C SER A 208 -4.90 -8.47 -0.82
N GLU A 209 -3.91 -9.22 -0.38
CA GLU A 209 -3.62 -10.59 -0.84
C GLU A 209 -2.92 -11.39 0.28
N ARG A 210 -2.76 -12.69 0.11
CA ARG A 210 -1.91 -13.50 0.99
C ARG A 210 -0.46 -13.47 0.50
N ASN A 211 0.45 -13.01 1.37
CA ASN A 211 1.87 -12.87 1.07
C ASN A 211 2.68 -12.90 2.38
N ILE A 212 4.02 -12.77 2.29
CA ILE A 212 4.88 -12.65 3.46
C ILE A 212 4.50 -11.39 4.26
N ARG A 213 4.38 -11.52 5.60
CA ARG A 213 3.86 -10.43 6.45
C ARG A 213 4.77 -9.19 6.50
N ILE A 214 6.07 -9.37 6.29
CA ILE A 214 7.04 -8.26 6.26
C ILE A 214 6.97 -7.41 4.99
N PHE A 215 6.12 -7.79 4.01
CA PHE A 215 5.88 -6.98 2.82
C PHE A 215 5.37 -5.58 3.17
N ASP A 216 4.37 -5.50 4.04
CA ASP A 216 3.70 -4.23 4.37
C ASP A 216 4.63 -3.17 4.98
N PRO A 217 5.43 -3.45 6.04
CA PRO A 217 6.35 -2.45 6.58
C PRO A 217 7.47 -2.08 5.58
N CYS A 218 7.93 -3.01 4.75
CA CYS A 218 8.88 -2.73 3.68
C CYS A 218 8.26 -1.82 2.61
N TYR A 219 7.01 -2.07 2.23
CA TYR A 219 6.30 -1.24 1.26
C TYR A 219 6.04 0.17 1.79
N ALA A 220 5.61 0.31 3.05
CA ALA A 220 5.42 1.62 3.69
C ALA A 220 6.69 2.48 3.63
N ALA A 221 7.85 1.89 3.91
CA ALA A 221 9.14 2.57 3.80
C ALA A 221 9.47 2.95 2.34
N THR A 222 9.23 2.03 1.38
CA THR A 222 9.49 2.25 -0.05
C THR A 222 8.59 3.35 -0.61
N ALA A 223 7.31 3.40 -0.20
CA ALA A 223 6.36 4.43 -0.62
C ALA A 223 6.82 5.83 -0.18
N ILE A 224 7.32 5.99 1.06
CA ILE A 224 7.85 7.26 1.55
C ILE A 224 9.05 7.73 0.70
N LEU A 225 9.93 6.83 0.29
CA LEU A 225 11.03 7.18 -0.62
C LEU A 225 10.50 7.59 -2.00
N SER A 226 9.60 6.78 -2.57
CA SER A 226 9.07 6.97 -3.92
C SER A 226 8.38 8.34 -4.09
N GLU A 227 7.60 8.77 -3.10
CA GLU A 227 6.89 10.06 -3.15
C GLU A 227 7.80 11.28 -3.02
N SER A 228 9.04 11.08 -2.58
CA SER A 228 9.95 12.19 -2.22
C SER A 228 11.38 11.99 -2.74
N PHE A 229 11.60 11.04 -3.65
CA PHE A 229 12.93 10.69 -4.14
C PHE A 229 13.62 11.84 -4.87
N GLU A 230 14.83 12.17 -4.43
CA GLU A 230 15.73 13.16 -5.01
C GLU A 230 17.13 12.53 -5.11
N ALA A 231 17.51 12.09 -6.31
CA ALA A 231 18.74 11.32 -6.54
C ALA A 231 20.02 12.03 -6.05
N ASP A 232 20.07 13.35 -6.14
CA ASP A 232 21.24 14.16 -5.81
C ASP A 232 21.23 14.68 -4.35
N ASN A 233 20.20 14.34 -3.56
CA ASN A 233 20.05 14.80 -2.19
C ASN A 233 20.50 13.71 -1.19
N THR A 234 21.81 13.59 -1.02
CA THR A 234 22.42 12.57 -0.14
C THR A 234 21.92 12.64 1.30
N ASP A 235 21.69 13.84 1.85
CA ASP A 235 21.21 14.00 3.23
C ASP A 235 19.82 13.41 3.37
N LYS A 236 18.93 13.68 2.43
CA LYS A 236 17.57 13.14 2.41
C LYS A 236 17.57 11.62 2.22
N LEU A 237 18.44 11.10 1.38
CA LEU A 237 18.60 9.65 1.17
C LEU A 237 19.13 8.94 2.42
N ASN A 238 20.12 9.51 3.11
CA ASN A 238 20.59 9.01 4.41
C ASN A 238 19.49 9.08 5.48
N GLN A 239 18.71 10.14 5.47
CA GLN A 239 17.56 10.29 6.37
C GLN A 239 16.50 9.20 6.09
N TRP A 240 16.28 8.84 4.81
CA TRP A 240 15.39 7.74 4.47
C TRP A 240 15.87 6.39 5.02
N ILE A 241 17.15 6.08 4.99
CA ILE A 241 17.70 4.87 5.63
C ILE A 241 17.28 4.81 7.12
N MET A 242 17.35 5.94 7.82
CA MET A 242 16.92 6.01 9.22
C MET A 242 15.40 5.85 9.36
N ILE A 243 14.60 6.44 8.46
CA ILE A 243 13.14 6.26 8.41
C ILE A 243 12.80 4.79 8.20
N TYR A 244 13.39 4.16 7.21
CA TYR A 244 13.20 2.75 6.89
C TYR A 244 13.49 1.86 8.09
N LYS A 245 14.67 2.00 8.72
CA LYS A 245 15.05 1.22 9.91
C LYS A 245 14.08 1.43 11.08
N ASN A 246 13.64 2.68 11.31
CA ASN A 246 12.71 2.96 12.41
C ASN A 246 11.29 2.43 12.14
N ILE A 247 10.79 2.38 10.90
CA ILE A 247 9.54 1.71 10.55
C ILE A 247 9.64 0.21 10.93
N LEU A 248 10.73 -0.45 10.56
CA LEU A 248 10.91 -1.88 10.86
C LEU A 248 11.06 -2.13 12.36
N TYR A 249 11.75 -1.26 13.11
CA TYR A 249 11.81 -1.36 14.57
C TYR A 249 10.44 -1.17 15.23
N GLY A 250 9.65 -0.17 14.79
CA GLY A 250 8.27 0.02 15.27
C GLY A 250 7.37 -1.17 14.95
N TYR A 251 7.51 -1.76 13.77
CA TYR A 251 6.80 -2.99 13.42
C TYR A 251 7.20 -4.16 14.33
N ASP A 252 8.51 -4.34 14.59
CA ASP A 252 9.03 -5.41 15.48
C ASP A 252 8.55 -5.27 16.93
N GLU A 253 8.25 -4.07 17.41
CA GLU A 253 7.67 -3.87 18.75
C GLU A 253 6.29 -4.51 18.89
N VAL A 254 5.52 -4.54 17.79
CA VAL A 254 4.16 -5.09 17.75
C VAL A 254 4.17 -6.55 17.25
N VAL A 255 4.93 -6.82 16.23
CA VAL A 255 5.02 -8.14 15.56
C VAL A 255 6.46 -8.60 15.60
N LYS A 256 6.79 -9.40 16.61
CA LYS A 256 8.17 -9.87 16.77
C LYS A 256 8.67 -10.59 15.54
N LEU A 257 9.75 -10.08 14.97
CA LEU A 257 10.39 -10.63 13.77
C LEU A 257 11.40 -11.74 14.14
N SER A 258 11.45 -12.75 13.29
CA SER A 258 12.47 -13.80 13.37
C SER A 258 13.77 -13.36 12.69
N ASP A 259 14.86 -14.08 12.93
CA ASP A 259 16.16 -13.82 12.29
C ASP A 259 16.07 -13.91 10.77
N ASN A 260 15.24 -14.83 10.22
CA ASN A 260 15.04 -14.95 8.78
C ASN A 260 14.27 -13.76 8.21
N GLU A 261 13.32 -13.21 8.95
CA GLU A 261 12.61 -12.00 8.53
C GLU A 261 13.54 -10.78 8.52
N TRP A 262 14.38 -10.59 9.55
CA TRP A 262 15.39 -9.53 9.57
C TRP A 262 16.35 -9.63 8.38
N LYS A 263 16.84 -10.83 8.06
CA LYS A 263 17.69 -11.07 6.88
C LYS A 263 16.96 -10.82 5.56
N ALA A 264 15.65 -11.09 5.49
CA ALA A 264 14.86 -10.94 4.27
C ALA A 264 14.48 -9.49 3.97
N ILE A 265 14.35 -8.63 4.97
CA ILE A 265 13.83 -7.25 4.82
C ILE A 265 14.52 -6.45 3.71
N PRO A 266 15.86 -6.36 3.60
CA PRO A 266 16.50 -5.60 2.53
C PRO A 266 16.14 -6.13 1.14
N TYR A 267 16.04 -7.45 1.00
CA TYR A 267 15.60 -8.07 -0.26
C TYR A 267 14.14 -7.77 -0.58
N VAL A 268 13.26 -7.74 0.41
CA VAL A 268 11.84 -7.40 0.23
C VAL A 268 11.68 -5.96 -0.22
N VAL A 269 12.41 -5.02 0.37
CA VAL A 269 12.40 -3.60 -0.02
C VAL A 269 12.82 -3.44 -1.48
N ILE A 270 13.93 -4.09 -1.88
CA ILE A 270 14.39 -4.06 -3.28
C ILE A 270 13.40 -4.77 -4.21
N THR A 271 12.80 -5.89 -3.76
CA THR A 271 11.79 -6.59 -4.55
C THR A 271 10.59 -5.70 -4.86
N ASN A 272 10.08 -4.95 -3.87
CA ASN A 272 9.01 -3.98 -4.07
C ASN A 272 9.39 -2.97 -5.14
N GLN A 273 10.62 -2.46 -5.07
CA GLN A 273 11.10 -1.46 -6.02
C GLN A 273 11.33 -2.04 -7.42
N LEU A 274 11.90 -3.24 -7.54
CA LEU A 274 12.06 -3.93 -8.83
C LEU A 274 10.72 -4.17 -9.52
N ILE A 275 9.71 -4.66 -8.78
CA ILE A 275 8.37 -4.90 -9.30
C ILE A 275 7.73 -3.60 -9.79
N SER A 276 7.81 -2.53 -9.01
CA SER A 276 7.27 -1.21 -9.38
C SER A 276 7.97 -0.65 -10.63
N THR A 277 9.29 -0.70 -10.67
CA THR A 277 10.09 -0.21 -11.81
C THR A 277 9.78 -1.00 -13.08
N ALA A 278 9.67 -2.33 -12.99
CA ALA A 278 9.31 -3.17 -14.12
C ALA A 278 7.91 -2.82 -14.65
N TRP A 279 6.93 -2.64 -13.76
CA TRP A 279 5.58 -2.30 -14.13
C TRP A 279 5.50 -0.95 -14.85
N PHE A 280 6.19 0.09 -14.36
CA PHE A 280 6.26 1.38 -15.04
C PHE A 280 7.00 1.29 -16.38
N SER A 281 8.03 0.42 -16.50
CA SER A 281 8.81 0.25 -17.73
C SER A 281 8.01 -0.29 -18.92
N GLU A 282 6.88 -0.93 -18.66
CA GLU A 282 6.01 -1.54 -19.68
C GLU A 282 4.92 -0.59 -20.18
N GLN A 283 4.81 0.64 -19.63
CA GLN A 283 3.73 1.56 -19.92
C GLN A 283 4.25 2.93 -20.35
N GLU A 284 4.09 3.26 -21.63
CA GLU A 284 4.55 4.53 -22.22
C GLU A 284 4.04 5.77 -21.46
N LYS A 285 2.78 5.73 -21.02
CA LYS A 285 2.16 6.84 -20.27
C LYS A 285 2.83 7.15 -18.93
N TYR A 286 3.65 6.23 -18.41
CA TYR A 286 4.36 6.37 -17.12
C TYR A 286 5.88 6.52 -17.29
N ARG A 287 6.35 7.00 -18.43
CA ARG A 287 7.78 7.12 -18.72
C ARG A 287 8.55 7.94 -17.68
N GLU A 288 8.00 9.05 -17.21
CA GLU A 288 8.67 9.88 -16.17
C GLU A 288 8.76 9.14 -14.83
N LEU A 289 7.71 8.43 -14.45
CA LEU A 289 7.71 7.58 -13.25
C LEU A 289 8.70 6.43 -13.38
N TYR A 290 8.83 5.84 -14.56
CA TYR A 290 9.84 4.82 -14.82
C TYR A 290 11.24 5.35 -14.62
N GLU A 291 11.59 6.52 -15.18
CA GLU A 291 12.94 7.10 -15.03
C GLU A 291 13.26 7.43 -13.56
N THR A 292 12.29 7.91 -12.79
CA THR A 292 12.46 8.15 -11.35
C THR A 292 12.65 6.85 -10.59
N ASN A 293 11.79 5.85 -10.83
CA ASN A 293 11.88 4.55 -10.16
C ASN A 293 13.16 3.79 -10.53
N LYS A 294 13.62 3.92 -11.77
CA LYS A 294 14.91 3.38 -12.21
C LYS A 294 16.07 3.93 -11.38
N LYS A 295 16.18 5.26 -11.28
CA LYS A 295 17.23 5.91 -10.47
C LYS A 295 17.15 5.50 -8.99
N MET A 296 15.95 5.40 -8.45
CA MET A 296 15.71 4.94 -7.09
C MET A 296 16.18 3.50 -6.90
N THR A 297 15.84 2.60 -7.83
CA THR A 297 16.30 1.20 -7.80
C THR A 297 17.81 1.11 -7.86
N GLU A 298 18.45 1.82 -8.81
CA GLU A 298 19.90 1.86 -8.96
C GLU A 298 20.58 2.38 -7.68
N TRP A 299 20.04 3.43 -7.06
CA TRP A 299 20.53 3.94 -5.79
C TRP A 299 20.43 2.89 -4.67
N MET A 300 19.28 2.22 -4.53
CA MET A 300 19.08 1.16 -3.53
C MET A 300 20.06 0.01 -3.72
N LEU A 301 20.31 -0.41 -4.95
CA LEU A 301 21.27 -1.48 -5.28
C LEU A 301 22.71 -1.10 -4.89
N HIS A 302 23.09 0.16 -5.11
CA HIS A 302 24.42 0.66 -4.74
C HIS A 302 24.62 0.83 -3.23
N ASN A 303 23.53 1.05 -2.48
CA ASN A 303 23.54 1.27 -1.02
C ASN A 303 22.91 0.08 -0.26
N PHE A 304 22.96 -1.12 -0.85
CA PHE A 304 22.34 -2.32 -0.27
C PHE A 304 22.87 -2.62 1.14
N ASP A 305 24.18 -2.47 1.34
CA ASP A 305 24.84 -2.73 2.63
C ASP A 305 24.35 -1.79 3.74
N ASP A 306 24.02 -0.53 3.42
CA ASP A 306 23.45 0.43 4.38
C ASP A 306 22.02 0.08 4.82
N MET A 307 21.33 -0.74 4.02
CA MET A 307 19.97 -1.22 4.30
C MET A 307 19.96 -2.46 5.21
N LEU A 308 21.11 -3.08 5.44
CA LEU A 308 21.22 -4.24 6.33
C LEU A 308 20.95 -3.85 7.78
N PHE A 309 20.43 -4.80 8.57
CA PHE A 309 20.26 -4.71 10.01
C PHE A 309 21.40 -5.48 10.69
N GLU A 310 21.99 -4.84 11.71
CA GLU A 310 23.03 -5.45 12.55
C GLU A 310 22.46 -6.48 13.53
#